data_930dfc4ce0d4daaf5200a80a4bcee851
#
_entry.id   930dfc4ce0d4daaf5200a80a4bcee851
#
_cell.length_a   1.000
_cell.length_b   1.000
_cell.length_c   1.000
_cell.angle_alpha   90.00
_cell.angle_beta   90.00
_cell.angle_gamma   90.00
#
_symmetry.space_group_name_H-M   'P 1'
#
loop_
_entity.id
_entity.type
_entity.pdbx_description
1 polymer ?
#
loop_
_entity_poly.entity_id
_entity_poly.type
_entity_poly.pdbx_seq_one_letter_code
_entity_poly.pdbx_strand_id
1 'polypeptide(L)'
;MVMYRRNYIPGGTFFFTVTLADRRSAVLVDRVDSLRAAYRSVVAERNIETVAICVMPDHLHAIWTMPADDADYSSAWALIKARFSRSLAKDDQHLAANAQGELPVWQRRFWEHTIRDERDLENHIAYIHYNPVKHGHAARARDWPHSSFHRFVRDLLLQAEWAAAPDLQVRE
;
A
#
# COMPACT_ATOMS: atom_id res chain seq x y z
N MET A 1 1.52 -5.80 27.98
CA MET A 1 1.38 -6.08 26.54
C MET A 1 0.25 -5.23 25.99
N VAL A 2 0.55 -4.25 25.16
CA VAL A 2 -0.49 -3.42 24.55
C VAL A 2 -1.17 -4.29 23.49
N MET A 3 -2.42 -4.67 23.74
CA MET A 3 -3.24 -5.37 22.75
C MET A 3 -3.64 -4.35 21.69
N TYR A 4 -2.95 -4.36 20.56
CA TYR A 4 -3.31 -3.56 19.40
C TYR A 4 -4.67 -4.07 18.86
N ARG A 5 -5.70 -3.24 19.00
CA ARG A 5 -7.03 -3.50 18.42
C ARG A 5 -7.15 -2.70 17.14
N ARG A 6 -7.52 -3.38 16.06
CA ARG A 6 -7.85 -2.72 14.81
C ARG A 6 -9.09 -1.88 14.96
N ASN A 7 -9.06 -0.70 14.36
CA ASN A 7 -10.18 0.22 14.39
C ASN A 7 -11.00 0.05 13.11
N TYR A 8 -12.19 -0.51 13.24
CA TYR A 8 -13.10 -0.74 12.12
C TYR A 8 -14.19 0.33 12.13
N ILE A 9 -14.05 1.34 11.26
CA ILE A 9 -15.00 2.44 11.10
C ILE A 9 -15.56 2.37 9.68
N PRO A 10 -16.85 2.02 9.49
CA PRO A 10 -17.49 2.07 8.18
C PRO A 10 -17.38 3.48 7.58
N GLY A 11 -17.02 3.57 6.31
CA GLY A 11 -16.76 4.84 5.63
C GLY A 11 -15.49 5.56 6.08
N GLY A 12 -14.70 4.98 7.01
CA GLY A 12 -13.47 5.57 7.51
C GLY A 12 -12.37 5.62 6.49
N THR A 13 -11.43 6.54 6.68
CA THR A 13 -10.20 6.65 5.89
C THR A 13 -9.03 6.10 6.69
N PHE A 14 -8.23 5.24 6.07
CA PHE A 14 -7.13 4.54 6.71
C PHE A 14 -5.87 4.59 5.86
N PHE A 15 -4.73 4.76 6.53
CA PHE A 15 -3.41 4.56 5.94
C PHE A 15 -2.91 3.15 6.27
N PHE A 16 -2.24 2.52 5.32
CA PHE A 16 -1.70 1.16 5.46
C PHE A 16 -0.23 1.09 5.06
N THR A 17 0.52 0.22 5.76
CA THR A 17 1.82 -0.31 5.31
C THR A 17 1.72 -1.82 5.19
N VAL A 18 1.95 -2.34 3.99
CA VAL A 18 1.87 -3.77 3.67
C VAL A 18 3.20 -4.23 3.14
N THR A 19 3.82 -5.21 3.79
CA THR A 19 5.24 -5.53 3.64
C THR A 19 5.46 -6.98 3.24
N LEU A 20 6.46 -7.22 2.39
CA LEU A 20 6.94 -8.56 2.07
C LEU A 20 7.60 -9.25 3.27
N ALA A 21 7.55 -10.57 3.30
CA ALA A 21 8.26 -11.38 4.31
C ALA A 21 9.78 -11.23 4.18
N ASP A 22 10.32 -11.28 2.95
CA ASP A 22 11.72 -10.96 2.66
C ASP A 22 11.86 -9.49 2.24
N ARG A 23 12.41 -8.69 3.12
CA ARG A 23 12.67 -7.25 2.92
C ARG A 23 13.76 -6.94 1.88
N ARG A 24 14.49 -7.94 1.42
CA ARG A 24 15.52 -7.81 0.36
C ARG A 24 14.92 -8.02 -1.04
N SER A 25 13.70 -8.51 -1.11
CA SER A 25 13.00 -8.77 -2.37
C SER A 25 12.54 -7.48 -3.03
N ALA A 26 12.63 -7.43 -4.37
CA ALA A 26 12.08 -6.35 -5.18
C ALA A 26 10.81 -6.78 -5.97
N VAL A 27 10.22 -7.90 -5.60
CA VAL A 27 9.16 -8.55 -6.38
C VAL A 27 7.91 -7.67 -6.59
N LEU A 28 7.64 -6.72 -5.70
CA LEU A 28 6.50 -5.80 -5.87
C LEU A 28 6.69 -4.89 -7.08
N VAL A 29 7.92 -4.47 -7.37
CA VAL A 29 8.26 -3.65 -8.53
C VAL A 29 8.53 -4.51 -9.75
N ASP A 30 9.26 -5.63 -9.60
CA ASP A 30 9.57 -6.56 -10.69
C ASP A 30 8.29 -7.15 -11.32
N ARG A 31 7.25 -7.32 -10.50
CA ARG A 31 5.94 -7.86 -10.89
C ARG A 31 4.80 -6.86 -10.66
N VAL A 32 5.09 -5.59 -10.86
CA VAL A 32 4.15 -4.50 -10.54
C VAL A 32 2.83 -4.60 -11.30
N ASP A 33 2.82 -5.12 -12.52
CA ASP A 33 1.58 -5.28 -13.29
C ASP A 33 0.68 -6.36 -12.71
N SER A 34 1.24 -7.47 -12.22
CA SER A 34 0.51 -8.50 -11.49
C SER A 34 -0.05 -7.96 -10.18
N LEU A 35 0.74 -7.16 -9.46
CA LEU A 35 0.30 -6.48 -8.24
C LEU A 35 -0.85 -5.50 -8.53
N ARG A 36 -0.71 -4.68 -9.57
CA ARG A 36 -1.75 -3.74 -10.00
C ARG A 36 -3.05 -4.44 -10.39
N ALA A 37 -2.96 -5.57 -11.09
CA ALA A 37 -4.13 -6.36 -11.46
C ALA A 37 -4.85 -6.92 -10.23
N ALA A 38 -4.11 -7.52 -9.29
CA ALA A 38 -4.66 -8.02 -8.03
C ALA A 38 -5.30 -6.90 -7.20
N TYR A 39 -4.62 -5.78 -7.07
CA TYR A 39 -5.09 -4.61 -6.32
C TYR A 39 -6.38 -4.03 -6.92
N ARG A 40 -6.36 -3.69 -8.22
CA ARG A 40 -7.50 -3.09 -8.91
C ARG A 40 -8.75 -3.96 -8.85
N SER A 41 -8.59 -5.28 -9.01
CA SER A 41 -9.73 -6.19 -8.95
C SER A 41 -10.44 -6.15 -7.60
N VAL A 42 -9.68 -6.11 -6.49
CA VAL A 42 -10.27 -6.12 -5.14
C VAL A 42 -10.88 -4.76 -4.79
N VAL A 43 -10.18 -3.66 -5.07
CA VAL A 43 -10.71 -2.32 -4.73
C VAL A 43 -11.97 -2.01 -5.53
N ALA A 44 -12.06 -2.46 -6.79
CA ALA A 44 -13.26 -2.32 -7.60
C ALA A 44 -14.41 -3.20 -7.09
N GLU A 45 -14.16 -4.47 -6.77
CA GLU A 45 -15.17 -5.40 -6.24
C GLU A 45 -15.76 -4.92 -4.91
N ARG A 46 -14.98 -4.23 -4.09
CA ARG A 46 -15.37 -3.77 -2.75
C ARG A 46 -15.70 -2.28 -2.68
N ASN A 47 -15.74 -1.57 -3.80
CA ASN A 47 -15.99 -0.13 -3.88
C ASN A 47 -15.08 0.71 -2.96
N ILE A 48 -13.81 0.30 -2.82
CA ILE A 48 -12.83 1.01 -2.00
C ILE A 48 -12.23 2.15 -2.83
N GLU A 49 -12.23 3.36 -2.27
CA GLU A 49 -11.54 4.50 -2.88
C GLU A 49 -10.07 4.49 -2.50
N THR A 50 -9.17 4.48 -3.49
CA THR A 50 -7.73 4.69 -3.27
C THR A 50 -7.39 6.17 -3.34
N VAL A 51 -7.19 6.79 -2.20
CA VAL A 51 -6.80 8.21 -2.09
C VAL A 51 -5.37 8.41 -2.56
N ALA A 52 -4.42 7.63 -2.03
CA ALA A 52 -3.02 7.66 -2.44
C ALA A 52 -2.41 6.26 -2.33
N ILE A 53 -1.38 5.99 -3.14
CA ILE A 53 -0.62 4.73 -3.10
C ILE A 53 0.81 4.95 -3.59
N CYS A 54 1.77 4.26 -2.99
CA CYS A 54 3.13 4.12 -3.50
C CYS A 54 3.61 2.69 -3.28
N VAL A 55 4.10 2.07 -4.37
CA VAL A 55 4.69 0.73 -4.34
C VAL A 55 6.19 0.85 -4.31
N MET A 56 6.80 0.35 -3.24
CA MET A 56 8.24 0.20 -3.05
C MET A 56 8.67 -1.23 -3.42
N PRO A 57 9.97 -1.54 -3.55
CA PRO A 57 10.39 -2.89 -3.90
C PRO A 57 9.86 -3.98 -2.97
N ASP A 58 9.83 -3.75 -1.67
CA ASP A 58 9.56 -4.73 -0.61
C ASP A 58 8.33 -4.42 0.26
N HIS A 59 7.69 -3.27 0.04
CA HIS A 59 6.47 -2.87 0.74
C HIS A 59 5.64 -1.89 -0.09
N LEU A 60 4.43 -1.62 0.33
CA LEU A 60 3.61 -0.56 -0.23
C LEU A 60 2.92 0.22 0.88
N HIS A 61 2.65 1.47 0.59
CA HIS A 61 1.76 2.32 1.38
C HIS A 61 0.51 2.66 0.57
N ALA A 62 -0.63 2.67 1.23
CA ALA A 62 -1.89 3.10 0.61
C ALA A 62 -2.76 3.86 1.61
N ILE A 63 -3.55 4.80 1.12
CA ILE A 63 -4.66 5.40 1.86
C ILE A 63 -5.94 5.00 1.15
N TRP A 64 -6.86 4.40 1.90
CA TRP A 64 -8.19 4.01 1.46
C TRP A 64 -9.27 4.76 2.20
N THR A 65 -10.31 5.17 1.48
CA THR A 65 -11.60 5.48 2.08
C THR A 65 -12.52 4.29 1.83
N MET A 66 -13.02 3.72 2.92
CA MET A 66 -13.91 2.57 2.88
C MET A 66 -15.34 2.98 2.49
N PRO A 67 -16.14 2.08 1.89
CA PRO A 67 -17.56 2.32 1.67
C PRO A 67 -18.29 2.65 2.97
N ALA A 68 -19.39 3.38 2.88
CA ALA A 68 -20.15 3.86 4.05
C ALA A 68 -20.70 2.74 4.95
N ASP A 69 -20.84 1.53 4.41
CA ASP A 69 -21.37 0.33 5.08
C ASP A 69 -20.33 -0.77 5.30
N ASP A 70 -19.06 -0.53 4.91
CA ASP A 70 -17.97 -1.52 5.04
C ASP A 70 -16.79 -0.92 5.81
N ALA A 71 -16.19 -1.73 6.66
CA ALA A 71 -14.94 -1.44 7.37
C ALA A 71 -13.95 -2.62 7.29
N ASP A 72 -14.25 -3.66 6.51
CA ASP A 72 -13.44 -4.88 6.45
C ASP A 72 -12.26 -4.76 5.46
N TYR A 73 -11.39 -3.79 5.72
CA TYR A 73 -10.13 -3.65 4.98
C TYR A 73 -9.20 -4.87 5.16
N SER A 74 -9.39 -5.64 6.23
CA SER A 74 -8.54 -6.82 6.49
C SER A 74 -8.75 -7.91 5.45
N SER A 75 -10.01 -8.23 5.11
CA SER A 75 -10.33 -9.18 4.06
C SER A 75 -9.92 -8.65 2.68
N ALA A 76 -10.03 -7.34 2.44
CA ALA A 76 -9.57 -6.73 1.20
C ALA A 76 -8.06 -6.94 1.01
N TRP A 77 -7.24 -6.65 2.03
CA TRP A 77 -5.80 -6.90 1.97
C TRP A 77 -5.46 -8.39 1.86
N ALA A 78 -6.20 -9.26 2.55
CA ALA A 78 -6.01 -10.70 2.42
C ALA A 78 -6.24 -11.18 0.98
N LEU A 79 -7.28 -10.69 0.31
CA LEU A 79 -7.58 -11.01 -1.10
C LEU A 79 -6.49 -10.48 -2.05
N ILE A 80 -6.04 -9.23 -1.88
CA ILE A 80 -4.96 -8.66 -2.71
C ILE A 80 -3.70 -9.50 -2.57
N LYS A 81 -3.28 -9.79 -1.33
CA LYS A 81 -2.12 -10.62 -1.03
C LYS A 81 -2.24 -11.99 -1.66
N ALA A 82 -3.39 -12.65 -1.52
CA ALA A 82 -3.62 -13.99 -2.06
C ALA A 82 -3.62 -14.01 -3.59
N ARG A 83 -4.24 -13.02 -4.26
CA ARG A 83 -4.28 -12.92 -5.73
C ARG A 83 -2.88 -12.68 -6.30
N PHE A 84 -2.12 -11.76 -5.70
CA PHE A 84 -0.74 -11.51 -6.10
C PHE A 84 0.16 -12.73 -5.88
N SER A 85 0.14 -13.35 -4.69
CA SER A 85 0.93 -14.54 -4.41
C SER A 85 0.63 -15.70 -5.35
N ARG A 86 -0.65 -15.91 -5.69
CA ARG A 86 -1.04 -16.93 -6.69
C ARG A 86 -0.54 -16.60 -8.10
N SER A 87 -0.46 -15.32 -8.47
CA SER A 87 0.12 -14.94 -9.77
C SER A 87 1.61 -15.26 -9.83
N LEU A 88 2.33 -15.06 -8.74
CA LEU A 88 3.76 -15.43 -8.64
C LEU A 88 3.96 -16.95 -8.73
N ALA A 89 3.15 -17.71 -8.01
CA ALA A 89 3.25 -19.17 -7.99
C ALA A 89 2.95 -19.84 -9.34
N LYS A 90 2.23 -19.17 -10.25
CA LYS A 90 2.04 -19.65 -11.62
C LYS A 90 3.32 -19.59 -12.44
N ASP A 91 4.15 -18.58 -12.17
CA ASP A 91 5.38 -18.33 -12.90
C ASP A 91 6.61 -18.99 -12.24
N ASP A 92 6.53 -19.25 -10.92
CA ASP A 92 7.60 -19.86 -10.14
C ASP A 92 7.11 -21.13 -9.42
N GLN A 93 7.46 -22.28 -9.98
CA GLN A 93 7.12 -23.60 -9.43
C GLN A 93 7.80 -23.92 -8.09
N HIS A 94 8.81 -23.12 -7.67
CA HIS A 94 9.50 -23.28 -6.40
C HIS A 94 8.80 -22.56 -5.24
N LEU A 95 7.81 -21.74 -5.53
CA LEU A 95 7.04 -21.04 -4.50
C LEU A 95 5.99 -22.00 -3.89
N ALA A 96 6.42 -22.80 -2.91
CA ALA A 96 5.57 -23.76 -2.23
C ALA A 96 4.75 -23.09 -1.10
N ALA A 97 3.51 -23.51 -0.95
CA ALA A 97 2.67 -23.11 0.18
C ALA A 97 3.17 -23.76 1.48
N ASN A 98 3.03 -23.03 2.59
CA ASN A 98 3.29 -23.55 3.93
C ASN A 98 2.20 -24.56 4.36
N ALA A 99 2.33 -25.14 5.58
CA ALA A 99 1.38 -26.12 6.12
C ALA A 99 -0.06 -25.57 6.27
N GLN A 100 -0.24 -24.24 6.26
CA GLN A 100 -1.53 -23.55 6.29
C GLN A 100 -2.07 -23.21 4.89
N GLY A 101 -1.37 -23.62 3.81
CA GLY A 101 -1.73 -23.30 2.43
C GLY A 101 -1.39 -21.85 2.01
N GLU A 102 -0.65 -21.11 2.83
CA GLU A 102 -0.24 -19.74 2.54
C GLU A 102 1.10 -19.73 1.81
N LEU A 103 1.22 -18.90 0.77
CA LEU A 103 2.49 -18.64 0.10
C LEU A 103 3.30 -17.61 0.91
N PRO A 104 4.59 -17.88 1.22
CA PRO A 104 5.38 -17.05 2.13
C PRO A 104 5.89 -15.76 1.45
N VAL A 105 5.03 -15.05 0.75
CA VAL A 105 5.37 -13.80 0.04
C VAL A 105 5.27 -12.60 0.98
N TRP A 106 4.27 -12.56 1.82
CA TRP A 106 3.92 -11.40 2.63
C TRP A 106 4.15 -11.63 4.11
N GLN A 107 4.47 -10.54 4.84
CA GLN A 107 4.28 -10.55 6.29
C GLN A 107 2.80 -10.80 6.60
N ARG A 108 2.55 -11.57 7.64
CA ARG A 108 1.19 -11.96 8.05
C ARG A 108 0.35 -10.75 8.42
N ARG A 109 0.93 -9.82 9.18
CA ARG A 109 0.29 -8.58 9.62
C ARG A 109 0.68 -7.43 8.70
N PHE A 110 -0.19 -6.44 8.63
CA PHE A 110 0.07 -5.12 8.08
C PHE A 110 -0.18 -4.07 9.16
N TRP A 111 0.38 -2.88 8.97
CA TRP A 111 0.15 -1.73 9.84
C TRP A 111 -1.00 -0.91 9.28
N GLU A 112 -1.89 -0.42 10.14
CA GLU A 112 -2.90 0.54 9.76
C GLU A 112 -2.93 1.71 10.75
N HIS A 113 -3.34 2.87 10.25
CA HIS A 113 -3.61 4.07 11.01
C HIS A 113 -4.93 4.68 10.52
N THR A 114 -5.84 4.99 11.45
CA THR A 114 -7.07 5.70 11.12
C THR A 114 -6.75 7.17 10.92
N ILE A 115 -7.06 7.71 9.75
CA ILE A 115 -6.94 9.14 9.46
C ILE A 115 -7.99 9.89 10.27
N ARG A 116 -7.56 10.89 11.05
CA ARG A 116 -8.39 11.58 12.06
C ARG A 116 -8.97 12.89 11.56
N ASP A 117 -8.24 13.59 10.72
CA ASP A 117 -8.57 14.90 10.21
C ASP A 117 -7.82 15.19 8.90
N GLU A 118 -8.09 16.36 8.30
CA GLU A 118 -7.49 16.79 7.03
C GLU A 118 -5.95 16.91 7.13
N ARG A 119 -5.44 17.46 8.21
CA ARG A 119 -4.00 17.59 8.43
C ARG A 119 -3.30 16.23 8.53
N ASP A 120 -3.92 15.27 9.21
CA ASP A 120 -3.44 13.89 9.31
C ASP A 120 -3.43 13.23 7.92
N LEU A 121 -4.47 13.47 7.11
CA LEU A 121 -4.54 13.01 5.72
C LEU A 121 -3.43 13.60 4.86
N GLU A 122 -3.25 14.91 4.87
CA GLU A 122 -2.21 15.60 4.10
C GLU A 122 -0.81 15.10 4.46
N ASN A 123 -0.52 14.92 5.75
CA ASN A 123 0.76 14.40 6.21
C ASN A 123 1.02 12.98 5.69
N HIS A 124 0.02 12.11 5.69
CA HIS A 124 0.16 10.74 5.20
C HIS A 124 0.26 10.68 3.67
N ILE A 125 -0.44 11.54 2.93
CA ILE A 125 -0.26 11.70 1.49
C ILE A 125 1.17 12.16 1.17
N ALA A 126 1.67 13.18 1.86
CA ALA A 126 3.04 13.66 1.71
C ALA A 126 4.06 12.55 2.03
N TYR A 127 3.83 11.79 3.11
CA TYR A 127 4.66 10.66 3.47
C TYR A 127 4.72 9.59 2.35
N ILE A 128 3.58 9.21 1.80
CA ILE A 128 3.49 8.23 0.69
C ILE A 128 4.31 8.70 -0.52
N HIS A 129 4.14 9.96 -0.92
CA HIS A 129 4.80 10.50 -2.10
C HIS A 129 6.29 10.74 -1.90
N TYR A 130 6.72 11.05 -0.68
CA TYR A 130 8.13 11.25 -0.35
C TYR A 130 8.89 9.93 -0.10
N ASN A 131 8.19 8.84 0.12
CA ASN A 131 8.76 7.55 0.52
C ASN A 131 9.88 7.04 -0.41
N PRO A 132 9.78 7.10 -1.76
CA PRO A 132 10.87 6.70 -2.65
C PRO A 132 12.16 7.54 -2.46
N VAL A 133 12.02 8.81 -2.15
CA VAL A 133 13.16 9.69 -1.87
C VAL A 133 13.77 9.36 -0.51
N LYS A 134 12.94 9.18 0.51
CA LYS A 134 13.35 8.76 1.85
C LYS A 134 14.20 7.49 1.84
N HIS A 135 13.83 6.52 1.01
CA HIS A 135 14.54 5.23 0.88
C HIS A 135 15.66 5.23 -0.17
N GLY A 136 15.93 6.36 -0.80
CA GLY A 136 17.01 6.49 -1.79
C GLY A 136 16.74 5.77 -3.12
N HIS A 137 15.49 5.43 -3.43
CA HIS A 137 15.10 4.80 -4.69
C HIS A 137 14.92 5.82 -5.83
N ALA A 138 14.71 7.09 -5.50
CA ALA A 138 14.57 8.17 -6.45
C ALA A 138 15.15 9.47 -5.87
N ALA A 139 15.69 10.33 -6.72
CA ALA A 139 16.16 11.65 -6.30
C ALA A 139 15.00 12.61 -6.00
N ARG A 140 13.89 12.45 -6.69
CA ARG A 140 12.67 13.27 -6.56
C ARG A 140 11.44 12.39 -6.65
N ALA A 141 10.34 12.79 -6.02
CA ALA A 141 9.07 12.04 -6.02
C ALA A 141 8.56 11.73 -7.45
N ARG A 142 8.74 12.68 -8.38
CA ARG A 142 8.34 12.52 -9.79
C ARG A 142 9.14 11.46 -10.56
N ASP A 143 10.32 11.11 -10.09
CA ASP A 143 11.20 10.14 -10.76
C ASP A 143 10.81 8.70 -10.43
N TRP A 144 9.88 8.48 -9.47
CA TRP A 144 9.40 7.17 -9.09
C TRP A 144 8.09 6.81 -9.81
N PRO A 145 8.09 5.79 -10.72
CA PRO A 145 6.94 5.53 -11.59
C PRO A 145 5.77 4.80 -10.88
N HIS A 146 6.00 4.24 -9.69
CA HIS A 146 5.03 3.37 -9.00
C HIS A 146 4.32 4.10 -7.85
N SER A 147 3.93 5.36 -8.11
CA SER A 147 3.30 6.24 -7.12
C SER A 147 2.09 6.96 -7.71
N SER A 148 1.10 7.22 -6.86
CA SER A 148 -0.03 8.10 -7.18
C SER A 148 0.39 9.57 -7.31
N PHE A 149 1.64 9.94 -7.03
CA PHE A 149 2.18 11.29 -7.20
C PHE A 149 1.86 11.87 -8.59
N HIS A 150 2.04 11.06 -9.64
CA HIS A 150 1.76 11.48 -11.03
C HIS A 150 0.28 11.82 -11.26
N ARG A 151 -0.65 11.15 -10.58
CA ARG A 151 -2.07 11.51 -10.61
C ARG A 151 -2.30 12.84 -9.94
N PHE A 152 -1.70 13.07 -8.78
CA PHE A 152 -1.81 14.33 -8.04
C PHE A 152 -1.27 15.53 -8.84
N VAL A 153 -0.17 15.34 -9.58
CA VAL A 153 0.37 16.38 -10.48
C VAL A 153 -0.58 16.63 -11.65
N ARG A 154 -1.06 15.59 -12.31
CA ARG A 154 -2.02 15.69 -13.41
C ARG A 154 -3.31 16.39 -13.00
N ASP A 155 -3.81 16.09 -11.79
CA ASP A 155 -5.03 16.64 -11.24
C ASP A 155 -4.81 18.02 -10.56
N LEU A 156 -3.62 18.62 -10.72
CA LEU A 156 -3.21 19.92 -10.20
C LEU A 156 -3.25 20.05 -8.67
N LEU A 157 -3.18 18.94 -7.96
CA LEU A 157 -3.15 18.90 -6.49
C LEU A 157 -1.72 19.09 -5.94
N LEU A 158 -0.69 18.76 -6.72
CA LEU A 158 0.71 18.95 -6.41
C LEU A 158 1.47 19.50 -7.61
N GLN A 159 2.56 20.24 -7.35
CA GLN A 159 3.50 20.64 -8.40
C GLN A 159 4.48 19.50 -8.72
N ALA A 160 4.93 19.40 -9.97
CA ALA A 160 5.86 18.35 -10.39
C ALA A 160 7.22 18.42 -9.64
N GLU A 161 7.62 19.61 -9.20
CA GLU A 161 8.83 19.88 -8.42
C GLU A 161 8.64 19.74 -6.91
N TRP A 162 7.45 19.28 -6.46
CA TRP A 162 7.18 19.07 -5.03
C TRP A 162 8.25 18.16 -4.39
N ALA A 163 8.84 18.62 -3.29
CA ALA A 163 9.95 17.95 -2.61
C ALA A 163 9.87 18.10 -1.07
N ALA A 164 8.69 18.40 -0.54
CA ALA A 164 8.53 18.59 0.91
C ALA A 164 8.69 17.26 1.65
N ALA A 165 9.71 17.17 2.50
CA ALA A 165 9.81 16.05 3.44
C ALA A 165 8.68 16.18 4.48
N PRO A 166 7.88 15.12 4.71
CA PRO A 166 6.82 15.14 5.70
C PRO A 166 7.39 15.18 7.12
N ASP A 167 6.75 15.92 7.99
CA ASP A 167 7.02 15.90 9.44
C ASP A 167 6.26 14.73 10.09
N LEU A 168 6.50 13.52 9.59
CA LEU A 168 5.81 12.31 10.02
C LEU A 168 6.77 11.11 10.06
N GLN A 169 6.81 10.45 11.22
CA GLN A 169 7.50 9.17 11.40
C GLN A 169 6.45 8.05 11.40
N VAL A 170 6.46 7.21 10.38
CA VAL A 170 5.60 6.02 10.28
C VAL A 170 6.43 4.77 10.52
N ARG A 171 5.88 3.80 11.24
CA ARG A 171 6.48 2.46 11.38
C ARG A 171 6.36 1.69 10.06
N GLU A 172 7.46 1.13 9.61
CA GLU A 172 7.58 0.30 8.43
C GLU A 172 7.89 -1.15 8.77
#